data_63afa1a6058ba9e311b0e79269efd21a
#
_entry.id   63afa1a6058ba9e311b0e79269efd21a
#
_cell.length_a   1.000
_cell.length_b   1.000
_cell.length_c   1.000
_cell.angle_alpha   90.00
_cell.angle_beta   90.00
_cell.angle_gamma   90.00
#
_symmetry.space_group_name_H-M   'P 1'
#
loop_
_entity.id
_entity.type
_entity.pdbx_description
1 polymer ?
#
loop_
_entity_poly.entity_id
_entity_poly.type
_entity_poly.pdbx_seq_one_letter_code
_entity_poly.pdbx_strand_id
1 'polypeptide(L)'
;MISRSLGPEFGGSIGLIFSVANAVAVALYVVGFAETIKDIIKENGGDVELIGELNIIRIVGIGTVILLLCVTLVGLEWVVRTQMFLLCILLVSIVDVIIGVVIGPQNETSRAKGFVGLDLNLFKTNFGPAYREGENFFSVFAVFFPAATGILAGVNISGDLKDAQKAIPKGTLWAILISTIIYVLLDWLAAACVLRDASGVVLAVVNQTLNATDAPGQHCSADFSCPYGLMNDFQV
;
A
#
# COMPACT_ATOMS: atom_id res chain seq x y z
N MET A 1 -29.94 10.90 -7.08
CA MET A 1 -29.89 12.35 -7.28
C MET A 1 -29.64 12.70 -8.75
N ILE A 2 -28.57 12.20 -9.37
CA ILE A 2 -28.21 12.52 -10.77
C ILE A 2 -29.34 12.22 -11.77
N SER A 3 -29.98 11.05 -11.65
CA SER A 3 -31.12 10.66 -12.50
C SER A 3 -32.34 11.59 -12.36
N ARG A 4 -32.50 12.25 -11.21
CA ARG A 4 -33.58 13.22 -11.01
C ARG A 4 -33.29 14.60 -11.55
N SER A 5 -31.99 14.96 -11.69
CA SER A 5 -31.56 16.28 -12.18
C SER A 5 -31.26 16.29 -13.68
N LEU A 6 -30.70 15.20 -14.21
CA LEU A 6 -30.23 15.11 -15.61
C LEU A 6 -31.06 14.15 -16.49
N GLY A 7 -32.04 13.47 -15.91
CA GLY A 7 -32.88 12.51 -16.62
C GLY A 7 -32.38 11.05 -16.52
N PRO A 8 -33.27 10.08 -16.85
CA PRO A 8 -33.00 8.66 -16.66
C PRO A 8 -31.89 8.11 -17.55
N GLU A 9 -31.69 8.67 -18.74
CA GLU A 9 -30.65 8.23 -19.69
C GLU A 9 -29.25 8.50 -19.18
N PHE A 10 -29.00 9.71 -18.67
CA PHE A 10 -27.72 10.05 -18.03
C PHE A 10 -27.53 9.33 -16.70
N GLY A 11 -28.61 9.16 -15.92
CA GLY A 11 -28.56 8.41 -14.67
C GLY A 11 -28.17 6.95 -14.88
N GLY A 12 -28.69 6.31 -15.92
CA GLY A 12 -28.36 4.94 -16.29
C GLY A 12 -26.91 4.78 -16.75
N SER A 13 -26.43 5.66 -17.61
CA SER A 13 -25.06 5.65 -18.12
C SER A 13 -24.03 5.83 -16.97
N ILE A 14 -24.25 6.80 -16.09
CA ILE A 14 -23.39 7.06 -14.95
C ILE A 14 -23.43 5.88 -13.95
N GLY A 15 -24.59 5.28 -13.71
CA GLY A 15 -24.72 4.10 -12.86
C GLY A 15 -23.92 2.91 -13.37
N LEU A 16 -23.95 2.67 -14.68
CA LEU A 16 -23.19 1.60 -15.31
C LEU A 16 -21.67 1.85 -15.19
N ILE A 17 -21.20 3.04 -15.52
CA ILE A 17 -19.78 3.42 -15.39
C ILE A 17 -19.33 3.28 -13.93
N PHE A 18 -20.12 3.75 -12.98
CA PHE A 18 -19.85 3.67 -11.57
C PHE A 18 -19.74 2.21 -11.07
N SER A 19 -20.63 1.34 -11.53
CA SER A 19 -20.61 -0.08 -11.19
C SER A 19 -19.34 -0.77 -11.72
N VAL A 20 -18.97 -0.50 -12.98
CA VAL A 20 -17.75 -1.04 -13.57
C VAL A 20 -16.51 -0.51 -12.85
N ALA A 21 -16.46 0.78 -12.55
CA ALA A 21 -15.34 1.38 -11.83
C ALA A 21 -15.15 0.77 -10.43
N ASN A 22 -16.24 0.54 -9.69
CA ASN A 22 -16.18 -0.14 -8.39
C ASN A 22 -15.75 -1.60 -8.51
N ALA A 23 -16.20 -2.33 -9.54
CA ALA A 23 -15.78 -3.72 -9.77
C ALA A 23 -14.26 -3.80 -10.05
N VAL A 24 -13.72 -2.88 -10.86
CA VAL A 24 -12.27 -2.80 -11.12
C VAL A 24 -11.51 -2.44 -9.84
N ALA A 25 -12.01 -1.50 -9.04
CA ALA A 25 -11.39 -1.13 -7.76
C ALA A 25 -11.33 -2.31 -6.79
N VAL A 26 -12.44 -3.08 -6.66
CA VAL A 26 -12.45 -4.30 -5.83
C VAL A 26 -11.43 -5.31 -6.33
N ALA A 27 -11.33 -5.53 -7.65
CA ALA A 27 -10.35 -6.43 -8.22
C ALA A 27 -8.92 -6.01 -7.87
N LEU A 28 -8.61 -4.71 -7.96
CA LEU A 28 -7.30 -4.15 -7.60
C LEU A 28 -6.94 -4.45 -6.13
N TYR A 29 -7.85 -4.19 -5.20
CA TYR A 29 -7.62 -4.43 -3.78
C TYR A 29 -7.47 -5.92 -3.44
N VAL A 30 -8.25 -6.77 -4.10
CA VAL A 30 -8.17 -8.23 -3.91
C VAL A 30 -6.85 -8.79 -4.44
N VAL A 31 -6.36 -8.28 -5.59
CA VAL A 31 -5.06 -8.68 -6.14
C VAL A 31 -3.95 -8.24 -5.20
N GLY A 32 -3.93 -6.99 -4.75
CA GLY A 32 -2.93 -6.50 -3.80
C GLY A 32 -2.91 -7.30 -2.49
N PHE A 33 -4.07 -7.66 -1.95
CA PHE A 33 -4.14 -8.56 -0.78
C PHE A 33 -3.58 -9.94 -1.07
N ALA A 34 -3.90 -10.52 -2.23
CA ALA A 34 -3.41 -11.84 -2.62
C ALA A 34 -1.90 -11.85 -2.87
N GLU A 35 -1.33 -10.78 -3.41
CA GLU A 35 0.12 -10.60 -3.54
C GLU A 35 0.81 -10.55 -2.18
N THR A 36 0.27 -9.79 -1.24
CA THR A 36 0.79 -9.76 0.13
C THR A 36 0.80 -11.14 0.79
N ILE A 37 -0.27 -11.92 0.63
CA ILE A 37 -0.33 -13.30 1.14
C ILE A 37 0.71 -14.20 0.46
N LYS A 38 0.89 -14.07 -0.86
CA LYS A 38 1.93 -14.80 -1.60
C LYS A 38 3.33 -14.48 -1.05
N ASP A 39 3.62 -13.21 -0.79
CA ASP A 39 4.91 -12.78 -0.27
C ASP A 39 5.16 -13.31 1.15
N ILE A 40 4.15 -13.29 2.02
CA ILE A 40 4.24 -13.90 3.35
C ILE A 40 4.52 -15.42 3.27
N ILE A 41 3.87 -16.13 2.35
CA ILE A 41 4.12 -17.57 2.14
C ILE A 41 5.57 -17.80 1.70
N LYS A 42 6.06 -16.97 0.78
CA LYS A 42 7.43 -17.05 0.25
C LYS A 42 8.47 -16.81 1.35
N GLU A 43 8.28 -15.81 2.20
CA GLU A 43 9.18 -15.51 3.33
C GLU A 43 9.22 -16.62 4.38
N ASN A 44 8.11 -17.31 4.60
CA ASN A 44 8.03 -18.43 5.54
C ASN A 44 8.50 -19.78 4.95
N GLY A 45 9.15 -19.77 3.79
CA GLY A 45 9.71 -20.96 3.16
C GLY A 45 8.67 -21.88 2.50
N GLY A 46 7.51 -21.36 2.16
CA GLY A 46 6.52 -22.09 1.38
C GLY A 46 6.97 -22.27 -0.08
N ASP A 47 6.76 -23.44 -0.63
CA ASP A 47 7.09 -23.76 -2.04
C ASP A 47 6.11 -23.08 -3.01
N VAL A 48 6.30 -21.78 -3.18
CA VAL A 48 5.50 -20.95 -4.11
C VAL A 48 5.71 -21.40 -5.56
N GLU A 49 6.91 -21.90 -5.89
CA GLU A 49 7.25 -22.39 -7.23
C GLU A 49 6.46 -23.64 -7.64
N LEU A 50 6.13 -24.49 -6.69
CA LEU A 50 5.42 -25.76 -6.95
C LEU A 50 3.98 -25.52 -7.46
N ILE A 51 3.31 -24.49 -6.97
CA ILE A 51 1.93 -24.15 -7.33
C ILE A 51 1.90 -23.10 -8.46
N GLY A 52 2.98 -22.31 -8.58
CA GLY A 52 3.10 -21.17 -9.48
C GLY A 52 2.52 -19.90 -8.85
N GLU A 53 3.30 -18.80 -8.86
CA GLU A 53 2.94 -17.52 -8.22
C GLU A 53 1.56 -16.99 -8.64
N LEU A 54 1.25 -17.05 -9.94
CA LEU A 54 -0.06 -16.62 -10.48
C LEU A 54 -1.23 -17.45 -9.97
N ASN A 55 -1.02 -18.74 -9.73
CA ASN A 55 -2.10 -19.61 -9.24
C ASN A 55 -2.40 -19.34 -7.77
N ILE A 56 -1.40 -19.03 -6.95
CA ILE A 56 -1.60 -18.64 -5.56
C ILE A 56 -2.43 -17.35 -5.51
N ILE A 57 -2.08 -16.33 -6.30
CA ILE A 57 -2.82 -15.07 -6.38
C ILE A 57 -4.28 -15.32 -6.78
N ARG A 58 -4.52 -16.21 -7.76
CA ARG A 58 -5.89 -16.56 -8.20
C ARG A 58 -6.69 -17.27 -7.11
N ILE A 59 -6.10 -18.26 -6.45
CA ILE A 59 -6.78 -19.05 -5.41
C ILE A 59 -7.12 -18.15 -4.23
N VAL A 60 -6.15 -17.39 -3.73
CA VAL A 60 -6.36 -16.46 -2.61
C VAL A 60 -7.36 -15.37 -3.00
N GLY A 61 -7.23 -14.81 -4.20
CA GLY A 61 -8.14 -13.78 -4.71
C GLY A 61 -9.58 -14.26 -4.80
N ILE A 62 -9.82 -15.44 -5.40
CA ILE A 62 -11.16 -16.03 -5.48
C ILE A 62 -11.73 -16.30 -4.09
N GLY A 63 -10.92 -16.88 -3.19
CA GLY A 63 -11.32 -17.14 -1.81
C GLY A 63 -11.71 -15.84 -1.08
N THR A 64 -10.94 -14.79 -1.27
CA THR A 64 -11.24 -13.46 -0.69
C THR A 64 -12.53 -12.87 -1.21
N VAL A 65 -12.78 -12.94 -2.53
CA VAL A 65 -14.03 -12.45 -3.13
C VAL A 65 -15.24 -13.21 -2.57
N ILE A 66 -15.15 -14.54 -2.45
CA ILE A 66 -16.23 -15.36 -1.88
C ILE A 66 -16.48 -14.98 -0.42
N LEU A 67 -15.41 -14.80 0.37
CA LEU A 67 -15.53 -14.37 1.77
C LEU A 67 -16.22 -13.02 1.90
N LEU A 68 -15.78 -12.04 1.10
CA LEU A 68 -16.39 -10.70 1.10
C LEU A 68 -17.85 -10.74 0.65
N LEU A 69 -18.19 -11.58 -0.34
CA LEU A 69 -19.56 -11.79 -0.77
C LEU A 69 -20.41 -12.36 0.37
N CYS A 70 -19.92 -13.35 1.10
CA CYS A 70 -20.62 -13.90 2.25
C CYS A 70 -20.88 -12.83 3.32
N VAL A 71 -19.90 -11.98 3.64
CA VAL A 71 -20.06 -10.89 4.61
C VAL A 71 -21.13 -9.89 4.15
N THR A 72 -21.14 -9.54 2.87
CA THR A 72 -22.12 -8.60 2.32
C THR A 72 -23.54 -9.18 2.30
N LEU A 73 -23.71 -10.48 2.06
CA LEU A 73 -25.01 -11.16 2.08
C LEU A 73 -25.61 -11.26 3.48
N VAL A 74 -24.81 -11.29 4.52
CA VAL A 74 -25.27 -11.29 5.92
C VAL A 74 -25.95 -9.96 6.30
N GLY A 75 -25.52 -8.87 5.69
CA GLY A 75 -26.16 -7.56 5.84
C GLY A 75 -25.18 -6.43 6.21
N LEU A 76 -25.66 -5.18 6.05
CA LEU A 76 -24.88 -3.97 6.21
C LEU A 76 -24.25 -3.83 7.61
N GLU A 77 -24.95 -4.28 8.64
CA GLU A 77 -24.45 -4.20 10.03
C GLU A 77 -23.14 -4.98 10.21
N TRP A 78 -23.03 -6.16 9.61
CA TRP A 78 -21.82 -6.96 9.64
C TRP A 78 -20.68 -6.33 8.82
N VAL A 79 -21.01 -5.73 7.69
CA VAL A 79 -20.03 -4.99 6.87
C VAL A 79 -19.42 -3.87 7.68
N VAL A 80 -20.24 -3.06 8.35
CA VAL A 80 -19.76 -1.94 9.19
C VAL A 80 -18.91 -2.44 10.36
N ARG A 81 -19.31 -3.51 11.04
CA ARG A 81 -18.51 -4.09 12.13
C ARG A 81 -17.15 -4.59 11.64
N THR A 82 -17.12 -5.27 10.50
CA THR A 82 -15.88 -5.75 9.88
C THR A 82 -14.97 -4.57 9.52
N GLN A 83 -15.51 -3.51 8.94
CA GLN A 83 -14.76 -2.30 8.62
C GLN A 83 -14.17 -1.63 9.87
N MET A 84 -14.91 -1.55 10.96
CA MET A 84 -14.41 -1.01 12.23
C MET A 84 -13.29 -1.85 12.81
N PHE A 85 -13.40 -3.18 12.74
CA PHE A 85 -12.34 -4.09 13.17
C PHE A 85 -11.06 -3.92 12.33
N LEU A 86 -11.21 -3.87 10.99
CA LEU A 86 -10.09 -3.65 10.08
C LEU A 86 -9.44 -2.27 10.28
N LEU A 87 -10.24 -1.23 10.58
CA LEU A 87 -9.71 0.09 10.93
C LEU A 87 -8.84 0.04 12.19
N CYS A 88 -9.25 -0.69 13.22
CA CYS A 88 -8.43 -0.86 14.42
C CYS A 88 -7.09 -1.55 14.11
N ILE A 89 -7.11 -2.60 13.29
CA ILE A 89 -5.87 -3.27 12.84
C ILE A 89 -4.98 -2.29 12.08
N LEU A 90 -5.54 -1.53 11.16
CA LEU A 90 -4.79 -0.53 10.39
C LEU A 90 -4.13 0.51 11.30
N LEU A 91 -4.85 1.04 12.29
CA LEU A 91 -4.30 2.01 13.23
C LEU A 91 -3.15 1.41 14.06
N VAL A 92 -3.29 0.18 14.52
CA VAL A 92 -2.22 -0.53 15.24
C VAL A 92 -0.99 -0.70 14.34
N SER A 93 -1.19 -1.11 13.08
CA SER A 93 -0.11 -1.26 12.09
C SER A 93 0.63 0.06 11.83
N ILE A 94 -0.10 1.17 11.69
CA ILE A 94 0.52 2.51 11.52
C ILE A 94 1.37 2.87 12.75
N VAL A 95 0.87 2.61 13.94
CA VAL A 95 1.63 2.87 15.18
C VAL A 95 2.87 1.99 15.26
N ASP A 96 2.77 0.73 14.87
CA ASP A 96 3.89 -0.22 14.82
C ASP A 96 4.99 0.26 13.87
N VAL A 97 4.63 0.70 12.65
CA VAL A 97 5.59 1.30 11.70
C VAL A 97 6.28 2.52 12.30
N ILE A 98 5.55 3.42 12.95
CA ILE A 98 6.14 4.62 13.57
C ILE A 98 7.12 4.22 14.69
N ILE A 99 6.76 3.26 15.52
CA ILE A 99 7.62 2.72 16.57
C ILE A 99 8.88 2.09 15.97
N GLY A 100 8.73 1.26 14.93
CA GLY A 100 9.82 0.63 14.20
C GLY A 100 10.83 1.65 13.65
N VAL A 101 10.33 2.73 13.06
CA VAL A 101 11.16 3.83 12.55
C VAL A 101 11.93 4.53 13.68
N VAL A 102 11.31 4.75 14.83
CA VAL A 102 11.95 5.41 15.99
C VAL A 102 13.02 4.51 16.63
N ILE A 103 12.76 3.21 16.72
CA ILE A 103 13.72 2.24 17.25
C ILE A 103 14.92 2.08 16.31
N GLY A 104 14.69 2.17 15.00
CA GLY A 104 15.72 1.99 13.98
C GLY A 104 16.09 0.51 13.73
N PRO A 105 17.07 0.26 12.84
CA PRO A 105 17.44 -1.09 12.43
C PRO A 105 18.08 -1.88 13.58
N GLN A 106 17.47 -3.01 13.92
CA GLN A 106 17.95 -3.92 14.98
C GLN A 106 18.94 -4.96 14.44
N ASN A 107 18.80 -5.34 13.17
CA ASN A 107 19.54 -6.42 12.54
C ASN A 107 20.35 -5.93 11.33
N GLU A 108 21.50 -6.56 11.08
CA GLU A 108 22.31 -6.31 9.89
C GLU A 108 21.56 -6.65 8.59
N THR A 109 20.66 -7.61 8.64
CA THR A 109 19.77 -7.96 7.51
C THR A 109 18.82 -6.81 7.15
N SER A 110 18.24 -6.12 8.13
CA SER A 110 17.39 -4.95 7.88
C SER A 110 18.19 -3.80 7.26
N ARG A 111 19.43 -3.59 7.72
CA ARG A 111 20.34 -2.61 7.12
C ARG A 111 20.73 -2.98 5.68
N ALA A 112 21.00 -4.26 5.43
CA ALA A 112 21.33 -4.75 4.10
C ALA A 112 20.16 -4.58 3.11
N LYS A 113 18.91 -4.70 3.58
CA LYS A 113 17.70 -4.41 2.81
C LYS A 113 17.42 -2.91 2.63
N GLY A 114 18.23 -2.03 3.21
CA GLY A 114 18.15 -0.58 3.00
C GLY A 114 17.50 0.21 4.13
N PHE A 115 17.05 -0.43 5.21
CA PHE A 115 16.54 0.28 6.38
C PHE A 115 17.69 0.75 7.27
N VAL A 116 18.01 2.06 7.20
CA VAL A 116 19.16 2.64 7.90
C VAL A 116 18.78 3.44 9.16
N GLY A 117 17.49 3.68 9.38
CA GLY A 117 16.97 4.54 10.44
C GLY A 117 16.93 6.00 10.02
N LEU A 118 16.47 6.88 10.93
CA LEU A 118 16.23 8.29 10.66
C LEU A 118 17.54 9.01 10.30
N ASP A 119 17.65 9.46 9.05
CA ASP A 119 18.75 10.29 8.54
C ASP A 119 18.22 11.46 7.70
N LEU A 120 18.57 12.68 8.13
CA LEU A 120 18.19 13.92 7.43
C LEU A 120 18.88 14.08 6.08
N ASN A 121 20.07 13.52 5.89
CA ASN A 121 20.75 13.58 4.61
C ASN A 121 20.08 12.65 3.60
N LEU A 122 19.66 11.47 4.07
CA LEU A 122 18.90 10.53 3.27
C LEU A 122 17.55 11.13 2.85
N PHE A 123 16.85 11.78 3.78
CA PHE A 123 15.61 12.50 3.49
C PHE A 123 15.79 13.53 2.37
N LYS A 124 16.84 14.36 2.43
CA LYS A 124 17.15 15.33 1.36
C LYS A 124 17.38 14.67 0.02
N THR A 125 18.09 13.54 0.01
CA THR A 125 18.38 12.78 -1.20
C THR A 125 17.10 12.17 -1.79
N ASN A 126 16.22 11.63 -0.93
CA ASN A 126 14.98 10.98 -1.34
C ASN A 126 13.85 11.96 -1.68
N PHE A 127 13.94 13.21 -1.26
CA PHE A 127 12.92 14.22 -1.52
C PHE A 127 12.83 14.62 -3.00
N GLY A 128 13.92 14.48 -3.76
CA GLY A 128 13.94 14.79 -5.19
C GLY A 128 13.41 13.64 -6.06
N PRO A 129 12.84 13.94 -7.24
CA PRO A 129 12.43 12.92 -8.18
C PRO A 129 13.64 12.12 -8.70
N ALA A 130 13.47 10.80 -8.85
CA ALA A 130 14.49 9.92 -9.42
C ALA A 130 13.78 8.81 -10.22
N TYR A 131 13.27 9.18 -11.40
CA TYR A 131 12.64 8.24 -12.30
C TYR A 131 13.70 7.31 -12.92
N ARG A 132 13.39 6.03 -13.00
CA ARG A 132 14.19 5.06 -13.76
C ARG A 132 13.87 5.13 -15.24
N GLU A 133 14.71 4.47 -16.07
CA GLU A 133 14.48 4.40 -17.50
C GLU A 133 13.08 3.85 -17.82
N GLY A 134 12.34 4.61 -18.63
CA GLY A 134 10.95 4.26 -18.99
C GLY A 134 9.86 4.79 -18.07
N GLU A 135 10.22 5.23 -16.86
CA GLU A 135 9.26 5.77 -15.89
C GLU A 135 9.18 7.30 -15.94
N ASN A 136 7.99 7.82 -15.63
CA ASN A 136 7.73 9.25 -15.62
C ASN A 136 6.71 9.61 -14.54
N PHE A 137 6.44 10.90 -14.37
CA PHE A 137 5.46 11.36 -13.40
C PHE A 137 4.10 10.68 -13.53
N PHE A 138 3.62 10.44 -14.74
CA PHE A 138 2.30 9.87 -14.97
C PHE A 138 2.25 8.37 -14.61
N SER A 139 3.32 7.63 -14.84
CA SER A 139 3.39 6.21 -14.43
C SER A 139 3.39 6.07 -12.91
N VAL A 140 4.17 6.88 -12.20
CA VAL A 140 4.19 6.91 -10.73
C VAL A 140 2.84 7.38 -10.16
N PHE A 141 2.24 8.41 -10.78
CA PHE A 141 0.92 8.88 -10.39
C PHE A 141 -0.15 7.80 -10.55
N ALA A 142 -0.10 7.00 -11.62
CA ALA A 142 -1.04 5.91 -11.83
C ALA A 142 -0.96 4.82 -10.74
N VAL A 143 0.24 4.58 -10.19
CA VAL A 143 0.45 3.65 -9.07
C VAL A 143 -0.05 4.25 -7.74
N PHE A 144 0.17 5.54 -7.53
CA PHE A 144 -0.25 6.24 -6.30
C PHE A 144 -1.76 6.53 -6.26
N PHE A 145 -2.37 6.82 -7.41
CA PHE A 145 -3.77 7.26 -7.51
C PHE A 145 -4.78 6.34 -6.80
N PRO A 146 -4.66 4.99 -6.83
CA PRO A 146 -5.55 4.09 -6.10
C PRO A 146 -5.62 4.36 -4.59
N ALA A 147 -4.56 4.88 -3.97
CA ALA A 147 -4.54 5.22 -2.55
C ALA A 147 -5.54 6.34 -2.19
N ALA A 148 -5.87 7.23 -3.14
CA ALA A 148 -6.83 8.32 -2.97
C ALA A 148 -8.28 7.91 -3.33
N THR A 149 -8.54 6.64 -3.68
CA THR A 149 -9.88 6.15 -4.05
C THR A 149 -10.73 5.84 -2.82
N GLY A 150 -12.05 5.63 -3.02
CA GLY A 150 -12.98 5.25 -1.95
C GLY A 150 -13.76 6.39 -1.31
N ILE A 151 -13.58 7.63 -1.75
CA ILE A 151 -14.31 8.82 -1.24
C ILE A 151 -15.83 8.63 -1.28
N LEU A 152 -16.34 7.91 -2.29
CA LEU A 152 -17.76 7.68 -2.49
C LEU A 152 -18.34 6.54 -1.63
N ALA A 153 -17.53 5.82 -0.85
CA ALA A 153 -18.00 4.71 -0.02
C ALA A 153 -19.07 5.16 0.99
N GLY A 154 -18.89 6.34 1.60
CA GLY A 154 -19.90 6.90 2.51
C GLY A 154 -21.22 7.27 1.84
N VAL A 155 -21.20 7.59 0.55
CA VAL A 155 -22.42 7.91 -0.23
C VAL A 155 -23.23 6.64 -0.50
N ASN A 156 -22.58 5.50 -0.67
CA ASN A 156 -23.24 4.22 -0.94
C ASN A 156 -24.14 3.77 0.21
N ILE A 157 -23.82 4.14 1.45
CA ILE A 157 -24.61 3.81 2.65
C ILE A 157 -25.55 4.95 3.09
N SER A 158 -25.74 5.95 2.23
CA SER A 158 -26.56 7.13 2.57
C SER A 158 -28.01 6.84 2.94
N GLY A 159 -28.57 5.73 2.42
CA GLY A 159 -29.94 5.30 2.73
C GLY A 159 -30.14 4.83 4.18
N ASP A 160 -29.08 4.35 4.82
CA ASP A 160 -29.11 3.77 6.16
C ASP A 160 -28.70 4.76 7.26
N LEU A 161 -28.28 5.97 6.87
CA LEU A 161 -27.87 7.01 7.81
C LEU A 161 -29.06 7.90 8.24
N LYS A 162 -29.14 8.15 9.55
CA LYS A 162 -30.21 8.98 10.15
C LYS A 162 -30.21 10.42 9.63
N ASP A 163 -29.04 11.02 9.39
CA ASP A 163 -28.87 12.38 8.87
C ASP A 163 -27.71 12.41 7.85
N ALA A 164 -27.96 11.77 6.70
CA ALA A 164 -26.96 11.61 5.65
C ALA A 164 -26.43 12.95 5.11
N GLN A 165 -27.30 13.99 5.04
CA GLN A 165 -26.91 15.29 4.49
C GLN A 165 -25.83 16.01 5.30
N LYS A 166 -25.78 15.81 6.61
CA LYS A 166 -24.75 16.37 7.50
C LYS A 166 -23.61 15.39 7.75
N ALA A 167 -23.92 14.10 7.92
CA ALA A 167 -22.94 13.10 8.29
C ALA A 167 -21.95 12.83 7.16
N ILE A 168 -22.41 12.68 5.91
CA ILE A 168 -21.56 12.33 4.78
C ILE A 168 -20.52 13.42 4.48
N PRO A 169 -20.88 14.70 4.27
CA PRO A 169 -19.88 15.72 3.95
C PRO A 169 -18.86 15.89 5.07
N LYS A 170 -19.32 15.92 6.33
CA LYS A 170 -18.44 16.07 7.48
C LYS A 170 -17.50 14.87 7.64
N GLY A 171 -18.04 13.66 7.55
CA GLY A 171 -17.25 12.43 7.65
C GLY A 171 -16.21 12.30 6.53
N THR A 172 -16.61 12.58 5.30
CA THR A 172 -15.72 12.53 4.13
C THR A 172 -14.58 13.55 4.22
N LEU A 173 -14.88 14.80 4.60
CA LEU A 173 -13.85 15.82 4.76
C LEU A 173 -12.83 15.46 5.85
N TRP A 174 -13.29 14.97 7.00
CA TRP A 174 -12.39 14.49 8.06
C TRP A 174 -11.58 13.28 7.63
N ALA A 175 -12.19 12.33 6.92
CA ALA A 175 -11.48 11.17 6.41
C ALA A 175 -10.38 11.56 5.44
N ILE A 176 -10.65 12.46 4.49
CA ILE A 176 -9.66 12.97 3.54
C ILE A 176 -8.51 13.69 4.28
N LEU A 177 -8.83 14.57 5.21
CA LEU A 177 -7.82 15.31 5.95
C LEU A 177 -6.90 14.39 6.74
N ILE A 178 -7.48 13.48 7.52
CA ILE A 178 -6.71 12.55 8.36
C ILE A 178 -5.87 11.59 7.50
N SER A 179 -6.47 10.99 6.47
CA SER A 179 -5.74 10.07 5.59
C SER A 179 -4.59 10.77 4.85
N THR A 180 -4.81 12.00 4.36
CA THR A 180 -3.74 12.77 3.70
C THR A 180 -2.58 13.04 4.65
N ILE A 181 -2.86 13.45 5.89
CA ILE A 181 -1.82 13.68 6.89
C ILE A 181 -1.04 12.38 7.17
N ILE A 182 -1.73 11.26 7.32
CA ILE A 182 -1.09 9.96 7.57
C ILE A 182 -0.22 9.55 6.38
N TYR A 183 -0.72 9.64 5.14
CA TYR A 183 0.07 9.30 3.95
C TYR A 183 1.33 10.15 3.83
N VAL A 184 1.22 11.47 3.96
CA VAL A 184 2.38 12.36 3.89
C VAL A 184 3.38 12.04 5.01
N LEU A 185 2.91 11.75 6.22
CA LEU A 185 3.77 11.38 7.34
C LEU A 185 4.51 10.06 7.06
N LEU A 186 3.81 9.02 6.59
CA LEU A 186 4.42 7.73 6.29
C LEU A 186 5.43 7.83 5.13
N ASP A 187 5.10 8.58 4.09
CA ASP A 187 6.00 8.82 2.95
C ASP A 187 7.27 9.55 3.40
N TRP A 188 7.15 10.56 4.27
CA TRP A 188 8.29 11.27 4.81
C TRP A 188 9.16 10.40 5.72
N LEU A 189 8.53 9.56 6.55
CA LEU A 189 9.25 8.60 7.39
C LEU A 189 10.00 7.58 6.52
N ALA A 190 9.36 7.01 5.50
CA ALA A 190 9.99 6.10 4.56
C ALA A 190 11.17 6.77 3.84
N ALA A 191 10.99 7.99 3.35
CA ALA A 191 12.06 8.76 2.70
C ALA A 191 13.23 9.08 3.63
N ALA A 192 12.98 9.22 4.94
CA ALA A 192 14.02 9.50 5.92
C ALA A 192 14.76 8.26 6.42
N CYS A 193 14.20 7.04 6.22
CA CYS A 193 14.70 5.82 6.86
C CYS A 193 15.23 4.78 5.91
N VAL A 194 14.86 4.85 4.60
CA VAL A 194 15.12 3.77 3.66
C VAL A 194 15.91 4.27 2.45
N LEU A 195 16.95 3.52 2.10
CA LEU A 195 17.74 3.77 0.89
C LEU A 195 16.91 3.52 -0.37
N ARG A 196 17.21 4.24 -1.45
CA ARG A 196 16.56 4.02 -2.76
C ARG A 196 16.83 2.64 -3.32
N ASP A 197 18.08 2.20 -3.17
CA ASP A 197 18.60 0.95 -3.71
C ASP A 197 19.41 0.24 -2.64
N ALA A 198 19.17 -1.06 -2.45
CA ALA A 198 19.88 -1.88 -1.50
C ALA A 198 20.07 -3.31 -2.03
N SER A 199 21.25 -3.89 -1.76
CA SER A 199 21.61 -5.22 -2.28
C SER A 199 21.00 -6.38 -1.50
N GLY A 200 20.57 -6.16 -0.25
CA GLY A 200 20.11 -7.23 0.64
C GLY A 200 21.22 -8.16 1.15
N VAL A 201 22.46 -7.95 0.72
CA VAL A 201 23.59 -8.81 1.09
C VAL A 201 24.21 -8.31 2.38
N VAL A 202 24.19 -9.14 3.42
CA VAL A 202 24.95 -8.90 4.64
C VAL A 202 26.41 -9.22 4.34
N LEU A 203 27.25 -8.20 4.22
CA LEU A 203 28.69 -8.37 4.11
C LEU A 203 29.20 -8.88 5.47
N ALA A 204 29.32 -10.19 5.62
CA ALA A 204 30.13 -10.76 6.69
C ALA A 204 31.53 -10.18 6.55
N VAL A 205 32.07 -9.59 7.63
CA VAL A 205 33.38 -8.95 7.71
C VAL A 205 34.45 -9.96 7.28
N VAL A 206 34.71 -10.05 5.98
CA VAL A 206 35.92 -10.65 5.43
C VAL A 206 36.88 -9.51 5.22
N ASN A 207 37.86 -9.40 6.11
CA ASN A 207 39.07 -8.58 6.11
C ASN A 207 39.42 -7.87 4.78
N GLN A 208 38.63 -6.96 4.30
CA GLN A 208 38.99 -6.02 3.27
C GLN A 208 38.72 -4.62 3.80
N THR A 209 39.77 -3.81 3.78
CA THR A 209 39.76 -2.38 4.05
C THR A 209 38.75 -1.68 3.13
N LEU A 210 37.49 -1.71 3.50
CA LEU A 210 36.47 -0.87 2.88
C LEU A 210 36.66 0.54 3.43
N ASN A 211 36.83 1.50 2.53
CA ASN A 211 36.83 2.91 2.87
C ASN A 211 35.52 3.25 3.60
N ALA A 212 35.66 3.95 4.71
CA ALA A 212 34.55 4.31 5.63
C ALA A 212 33.46 5.21 5.03
N THR A 213 33.41 5.34 3.70
CA THR A 213 32.40 6.11 2.95
C THR A 213 31.29 5.26 2.37
N ASP A 214 31.39 3.94 2.39
CA ASP A 214 30.38 3.07 1.80
C ASP A 214 29.44 2.56 2.89
N ALA A 215 28.23 3.11 2.92
CA ALA A 215 27.16 2.62 3.81
C ALA A 215 26.87 1.15 3.49
N PRO A 216 26.73 0.27 4.52
CA PRO A 216 26.38 -1.12 4.29
C PRO A 216 25.04 -1.22 3.54
N GLY A 217 25.03 -1.87 2.40
CA GLY A 217 23.86 -2.06 1.54
C GLY A 217 23.91 -1.36 0.17
N GLN A 218 24.91 -0.52 -0.10
CA GLN A 218 24.96 0.31 -1.30
C GLN A 218 25.56 -0.37 -2.55
N HIS A 219 26.15 -1.56 -2.42
CA HIS A 219 26.72 -2.28 -3.56
C HIS A 219 25.68 -3.17 -4.24
N CYS A 220 25.00 -2.59 -5.21
CA CYS A 220 24.21 -3.36 -6.17
C CYS A 220 25.13 -4.09 -7.16
N SER A 221 24.66 -5.18 -7.76
CA SER A 221 25.37 -5.89 -8.83
C SER A 221 25.77 -4.92 -9.94
N ALA A 222 26.79 -5.29 -10.74
CA ALA A 222 27.33 -4.47 -11.83
C ALA A 222 26.26 -3.96 -12.83
N ASP A 223 25.11 -4.61 -12.89
CA ASP A 223 23.95 -4.25 -13.74
C ASP A 223 22.96 -3.30 -13.06
N PHE A 224 23.31 -2.68 -11.94
CA PHE A 224 22.44 -1.79 -11.13
C PHE A 224 21.09 -2.42 -10.70
N SER A 225 20.93 -3.72 -10.77
CA SER A 225 19.74 -4.42 -10.29
C SER A 225 19.84 -4.67 -8.79
N CYS A 226 19.35 -3.72 -8.00
CA CYS A 226 19.16 -3.92 -6.57
C CYS A 226 17.80 -4.57 -6.32
N PRO A 227 17.71 -5.66 -5.56
CA PRO A 227 16.42 -6.29 -5.26
C PRO A 227 15.62 -5.52 -4.19
N TYR A 228 16.26 -4.69 -3.36
CA TYR A 228 15.63 -4.00 -2.23
C TYR A 228 15.79 -2.49 -2.30
N GLY A 229 15.04 -1.78 -1.45
CA GLY A 229 15.04 -0.33 -1.33
C GLY A 229 13.74 0.32 -1.83
N LEU A 230 13.59 1.64 -1.64
CA LEU A 230 12.37 2.39 -2.03
C LEU A 230 12.01 2.28 -3.51
N MET A 231 13.00 2.03 -4.38
CA MET A 231 12.81 1.95 -5.84
C MET A 231 12.55 0.52 -6.31
N ASN A 232 12.59 -0.46 -5.42
CA ASN A 232 12.48 -1.89 -5.71
C ASN A 232 11.47 -2.54 -4.78
N ASP A 233 11.80 -3.70 -4.24
CA ASP A 233 10.97 -4.40 -3.28
C ASP A 233 11.19 -3.82 -1.87
N PHE A 234 10.21 -3.08 -1.39
CA PHE A 234 10.22 -2.45 -0.08
C PHE A 234 9.71 -3.44 0.98
N GLN A 235 10.54 -4.40 1.33
CA GLN A 235 10.32 -5.33 2.43
C GLN A 235 11.26 -4.99 3.59
N VAL A 236 10.71 -4.35 4.61
CA VAL A 236 11.43 -4.03 5.86
C VAL A 236 10.86 -4.83 7.00
#